data_be748214d346fe94f1a25b72554a6950
#
_entry.id   be748214d346fe94f1a25b72554a6950
#
_cell.length_a   1.000
_cell.length_b   1.000
_cell.length_c   1.000
_cell.angle_alpha   90.00
_cell.angle_beta   90.00
_cell.angle_gamma   90.00
#
_symmetry.space_group_name_H-M   'P 1'
#
loop_
_entity.id
_entity.type
_entity.pdbx_description
1 polymer ?
#
loop_
_entity_poly.entity_id
_entity_poly.type
_entity_poly.pdbx_seq_one_letter_code
_entity_poly.pdbx_strand_id
1 'polypeptide(L)'
;MKKDDLIDFLVLAAQQGASDLHLTPGALPMIRVAGVLKPLTEDAAVLSAEDTRRLVIDALKEGQRAKLENEWQLDFALQVHDLGRYRGNACYVSGAIEANFRQIPAEIPDLKSLGHSPVVDKWCDASAGLVLVTGASGEGKSTTLASMAQTIANRRSVNMVSIEDPIEFVHSQGRSLVNQREVGSDVHSFAAALKNALRQDADVILVGELRDLDTIQTAITAAETGHLVI
;
A
#
# COMPACT_ATOMS: atom_id res chain seq x y z
N MET A 1 -12.68 -9.53 27.13
CA MET A 1 -12.19 -10.58 26.21
C MET A 1 -10.68 -10.38 26.02
N LYS A 2 -9.84 -11.29 26.49
CA LYS A 2 -8.41 -11.23 26.15
C LYS A 2 -8.29 -11.59 24.68
N LYS A 3 -7.91 -10.64 23.86
CA LYS A 3 -7.53 -10.87 22.48
C LYS A 3 -6.02 -10.96 22.47
N ASP A 4 -5.53 -12.12 22.09
CA ASP A 4 -4.11 -12.43 22.21
C ASP A 4 -3.34 -12.14 20.92
N ASP A 5 -4.04 -11.72 19.81
CA ASP A 5 -3.44 -11.50 18.50
C ASP A 5 -3.96 -10.21 17.86
N LEU A 6 -3.09 -9.52 17.12
CA LEU A 6 -3.46 -8.35 16.30
C LEU A 6 -4.59 -8.68 15.30
N ILE A 7 -4.58 -9.89 14.74
CA ILE A 7 -5.60 -10.32 13.77
C ILE A 7 -7.00 -10.25 14.36
N ASP A 8 -7.19 -10.64 15.62
CA ASP A 8 -8.50 -10.55 16.29
C ASP A 8 -9.03 -9.12 16.37
N PHE A 9 -8.13 -8.15 16.62
CA PHE A 9 -8.49 -6.73 16.63
C PHE A 9 -8.88 -6.24 15.23
N LEU A 10 -8.14 -6.66 14.20
CA LEU A 10 -8.43 -6.30 12.79
C LEU A 10 -9.74 -6.92 12.31
N VAL A 11 -10.04 -8.18 12.68
CA VAL A 11 -11.31 -8.84 12.37
C VAL A 11 -12.49 -8.05 12.95
N LEU A 12 -12.40 -7.67 14.23
CA LEU A 12 -13.48 -6.90 14.86
C LEU A 12 -13.62 -5.49 14.30
N ALA A 13 -12.50 -4.83 13.96
CA ALA A 13 -12.52 -3.54 13.31
C ALA A 13 -13.21 -3.63 11.95
N ALA A 14 -12.87 -4.63 11.14
CA ALA A 14 -13.48 -4.88 9.84
C ALA A 14 -14.98 -5.17 9.92
N GLN A 15 -15.41 -6.00 10.91
CA GLN A 15 -16.82 -6.30 11.14
C GLN A 15 -17.67 -5.05 11.47
N GLN A 16 -17.04 -4.01 12.01
CA GLN A 16 -17.67 -2.73 12.30
C GLN A 16 -17.53 -1.69 11.18
N GLY A 17 -16.96 -2.06 10.03
CA GLY A 17 -16.71 -1.16 8.92
C GLY A 17 -15.69 -0.06 9.24
N ALA A 18 -14.71 -0.37 10.10
CA ALA A 18 -13.68 0.60 10.46
C ALA A 18 -12.68 0.80 9.32
N SER A 19 -12.33 2.06 9.06
CA SER A 19 -11.25 2.41 8.15
C SER A 19 -9.87 2.26 8.79
N ASP A 20 -9.77 2.52 10.10
CA ASP A 20 -8.50 2.49 10.82
C ASP A 20 -8.67 1.82 12.20
N LEU A 21 -7.62 1.12 12.64
CA LEU A 21 -7.44 0.63 14.01
C LEU A 21 -6.22 1.32 14.63
N HIS A 22 -6.36 1.81 15.86
CA HIS A 22 -5.31 2.48 16.63
C HIS A 22 -5.01 1.72 17.90
N LEU A 23 -3.75 1.36 18.12
CA LEU A 23 -3.23 0.68 19.30
C LEU A 23 -2.21 1.59 19.99
N THR A 24 -2.66 2.32 21.02
CA THR A 24 -1.85 3.27 21.77
C THR A 24 -1.69 2.79 23.21
N PRO A 25 -0.45 2.76 23.77
CA PRO A 25 -0.23 2.40 25.16
C PRO A 25 -0.99 3.34 26.12
N GLY A 26 -1.63 2.77 27.13
CA GLY A 26 -2.42 3.52 28.11
C GLY A 26 -3.82 3.91 27.62
N ALA A 27 -4.23 3.47 26.44
CA ALA A 27 -5.55 3.71 25.88
C ALA A 27 -6.30 2.41 25.57
N LEU A 28 -7.62 2.51 25.36
CA LEU A 28 -8.39 1.41 24.78
C LEU A 28 -7.98 1.25 23.29
N PRO A 29 -8.09 0.05 22.71
CA PRO A 29 -8.05 -0.11 21.27
C PRO A 29 -9.15 0.74 20.63
N MET A 30 -8.76 1.66 19.74
CA MET A 30 -9.69 2.59 19.11
C MET A 30 -9.83 2.29 17.63
N ILE A 31 -11.01 2.50 17.08
CA ILE A 31 -11.29 2.38 15.65
C ILE A 31 -11.89 3.66 15.09
N ARG A 32 -11.68 3.91 13.80
CA ARG A 32 -12.33 4.99 13.06
C ARG A 32 -13.42 4.42 12.17
N VAL A 33 -14.64 4.86 12.37
CA VAL A 33 -15.81 4.47 11.57
C VAL A 33 -16.50 5.73 11.05
N ALA A 34 -16.66 5.85 9.74
CA ALA A 34 -17.24 7.04 9.09
C ALA A 34 -16.61 8.37 9.59
N GLY A 35 -15.29 8.39 9.78
CA GLY A 35 -14.54 9.56 10.26
C GLY A 35 -14.52 9.76 11.77
N VAL A 36 -15.37 9.05 12.54
CA VAL A 36 -15.47 9.20 14.00
C VAL A 36 -14.62 8.15 14.71
N LEU A 37 -13.79 8.58 15.66
CA LEU A 37 -12.99 7.72 16.51
C LEU A 37 -13.84 7.23 17.70
N LYS A 38 -13.84 5.89 17.94
CA LYS A 38 -14.57 5.26 19.03
C LYS A 38 -13.81 4.03 19.56
N PRO A 39 -14.06 3.56 20.80
CA PRO A 39 -13.52 2.28 21.27
C PRO A 39 -13.92 1.11 20.37
N LEU A 40 -13.00 0.16 20.19
CA LEU A 40 -13.25 -1.07 19.43
C LEU A 40 -14.40 -1.90 20.05
N THR A 41 -14.41 -2.01 21.39
CA THR A 41 -15.51 -2.59 22.18
C THR A 41 -15.62 -1.84 23.51
N GLU A 42 -16.83 -1.79 24.08
CA GLU A 42 -17.08 -1.09 25.35
C GLU A 42 -16.38 -1.78 26.56
N ASP A 43 -16.16 -3.07 26.47
CA ASP A 43 -15.52 -3.92 27.48
C ASP A 43 -14.03 -4.17 27.20
N ALA A 44 -13.42 -3.42 26.26
CA ALA A 44 -12.00 -3.53 25.98
C ALA A 44 -11.17 -3.14 27.21
N ALA A 45 -10.05 -3.86 27.40
CA ALA A 45 -9.05 -3.44 28.37
C ALA A 45 -8.15 -2.35 27.80
N VAL A 46 -7.67 -1.47 28.68
CA VAL A 46 -6.59 -0.52 28.35
C VAL A 46 -5.33 -1.31 28.02
N LEU A 47 -4.71 -0.98 26.89
CA LEU A 47 -3.47 -1.63 26.46
C LEU A 47 -2.28 -1.13 27.26
N SER A 48 -1.48 -2.05 27.81
CA SER A 48 -0.19 -1.72 28.38
C SER A 48 0.86 -1.52 27.28
N ALA A 49 2.03 -0.97 27.64
CA ALA A 49 3.18 -0.88 26.73
C ALA A 49 3.68 -2.26 26.26
N GLU A 50 3.52 -3.29 27.12
CA GLU A 50 3.86 -4.66 26.78
C GLU A 50 2.86 -5.27 25.79
N ASP A 51 1.56 -5.00 25.96
CA ASP A 51 0.52 -5.45 25.02
C ASP A 51 0.74 -4.88 23.63
N THR A 52 0.92 -3.56 23.51
CA THR A 52 1.15 -2.93 22.20
C THR A 52 2.45 -3.41 21.55
N ARG A 53 3.54 -3.55 22.33
CA ARG A 53 4.79 -4.12 21.84
C ARG A 53 4.58 -5.53 21.28
N ARG A 54 3.95 -6.42 22.03
CA ARG A 54 3.69 -7.80 21.62
C ARG A 54 2.86 -7.86 20.35
N LEU A 55 1.72 -7.18 20.34
CA LEU A 55 0.80 -7.17 19.18
C LEU A 55 1.47 -6.69 17.89
N VAL A 56 2.33 -5.66 17.98
CA VAL A 56 3.01 -5.09 16.82
C VAL A 56 4.19 -5.97 16.39
N ILE A 57 5.07 -6.35 17.33
CA ILE A 57 6.28 -7.12 17.02
C ILE A 57 5.94 -8.49 16.44
N ASP A 58 4.90 -9.17 16.95
CA ASP A 58 4.49 -10.48 16.45
C ASP A 58 3.96 -10.43 15.01
N ALA A 59 3.43 -9.28 14.57
CA ALA A 59 2.97 -9.07 13.21
C ALA A 59 4.09 -8.71 12.21
N LEU A 60 5.28 -8.32 12.69
CA LEU A 60 6.39 -7.86 11.85
C LEU A 60 7.33 -9.00 11.47
N LYS A 61 7.84 -8.95 10.23
CA LYS A 61 8.96 -9.79 9.77
C LYS A 61 10.26 -9.37 10.46
N GLU A 62 11.26 -10.24 10.51
CA GLU A 62 12.54 -9.99 11.21
C GLU A 62 13.23 -8.69 10.75
N GLY A 63 13.34 -8.45 9.44
CA GLY A 63 13.91 -7.21 8.90
C GLY A 63 13.12 -5.95 9.26
N GLN A 64 11.78 -6.05 9.37
CA GLN A 64 10.91 -4.96 9.78
C GLN A 64 11.08 -4.64 11.27
N ARG A 65 11.23 -5.67 12.12
CA ARG A 65 11.54 -5.49 13.55
C ARG A 65 12.84 -4.74 13.74
N ALA A 66 13.91 -5.16 13.07
CA ALA A 66 15.20 -4.50 13.12
C ALA A 66 15.12 -3.04 12.66
N LYS A 67 14.36 -2.75 11.61
CA LYS A 67 14.15 -1.38 11.11
C LYS A 67 13.40 -0.54 12.15
N LEU A 68 12.30 -1.03 12.73
CA LEU A 68 11.56 -0.32 13.79
C LEU A 68 12.44 0.00 15.00
N GLU A 69 13.29 -0.93 15.43
CA GLU A 69 14.18 -0.74 16.57
C GLU A 69 15.31 0.28 16.28
N ASN A 70 15.79 0.36 15.03
CA ASN A 70 16.85 1.28 14.64
C ASN A 70 16.35 2.69 14.29
N GLU A 71 15.20 2.78 13.60
CA GLU A 71 14.67 4.05 13.06
C GLU A 71 13.56 4.64 13.94
N TRP A 72 13.06 3.87 14.93
CA TRP A 72 11.97 4.21 15.85
C TRP A 72 10.62 4.47 15.18
N GLN A 73 10.52 4.19 13.91
CA GLN A 73 9.31 4.27 13.09
C GLN A 73 9.39 3.29 11.93
N LEU A 74 8.22 2.82 11.50
CA LEU A 74 8.11 1.87 10.40
C LEU A 74 6.76 2.01 9.71
N ASP A 75 6.77 2.24 8.39
CA ASP A 75 5.63 1.96 7.53
C ASP A 75 5.78 0.54 6.97
N PHE A 76 4.69 -0.22 6.95
CA PHE A 76 4.69 -1.59 6.45
C PHE A 76 3.32 -1.99 5.94
N ALA A 77 3.26 -3.04 5.13
CA ALA A 77 2.02 -3.67 4.74
C ALA A 77 1.83 -5.02 5.45
N LEU A 78 0.60 -5.30 5.81
CA LEU A 78 0.17 -6.55 6.43
C LEU A 78 -0.92 -7.18 5.59
N GLN A 79 -0.70 -8.42 5.11
CA GLN A 79 -1.75 -9.22 4.46
C GLN A 79 -2.41 -10.09 5.50
N VAL A 80 -3.72 -9.94 5.69
CA VAL A 80 -4.52 -10.75 6.60
C VAL A 80 -5.46 -11.63 5.76
N HIS A 81 -5.39 -12.96 5.98
CA HIS A 81 -6.25 -13.90 5.27
C HIS A 81 -7.72 -13.54 5.50
N ASP A 82 -8.53 -13.57 4.45
CA ASP A 82 -9.97 -13.25 4.43
C ASP A 82 -10.37 -11.80 4.76
N LEU A 83 -9.45 -10.95 5.25
CA LEU A 83 -9.73 -9.54 5.52
C LEU A 83 -9.12 -8.59 4.49
N GLY A 84 -8.14 -9.04 3.72
CA GLY A 84 -7.43 -8.22 2.76
C GLY A 84 -6.14 -7.62 3.31
N ARG A 85 -5.74 -6.49 2.77
CA ARG A 85 -4.47 -5.84 3.05
C ARG A 85 -4.66 -4.63 3.97
N TYR A 86 -3.69 -4.42 4.85
CA TYR A 86 -3.61 -3.26 5.75
C TYR A 86 -2.29 -2.54 5.56
N ARG A 87 -2.32 -1.22 5.56
CA ARG A 87 -1.14 -0.38 5.78
C ARG A 87 -0.98 -0.18 7.27
N GLY A 88 0.14 -0.60 7.81
CA GLY A 88 0.55 -0.39 9.19
C GLY A 88 1.57 0.73 9.29
N ASN A 89 1.43 1.58 10.30
CA ASN A 89 2.48 2.49 10.75
C ASN A 89 2.73 2.20 12.22
N ALA A 90 3.97 1.93 12.59
CA ALA A 90 4.39 1.74 13.97
C ALA A 90 5.48 2.75 14.34
N CYS A 91 5.42 3.31 15.54
CA CYS A 91 6.43 4.24 16.03
C CYS A 91 6.60 4.15 17.54
N TYR A 92 7.73 4.67 18.04
CA TYR A 92 7.95 4.83 19.46
C TYR A 92 7.37 6.16 19.97
N VAL A 93 6.55 6.08 21.01
CA VAL A 93 5.97 7.23 21.72
C VAL A 93 6.25 7.05 23.22
N SER A 94 7.00 7.97 23.82
CA SER A 94 7.39 7.90 25.24
C SER A 94 8.04 6.57 25.66
N GLY A 95 8.82 5.95 24.75
CA GLY A 95 9.52 4.70 24.99
C GLY A 95 8.68 3.42 24.79
N ALA A 96 7.43 3.56 24.41
CA ALA A 96 6.54 2.43 24.08
C ALA A 96 6.15 2.44 22.59
N ILE A 97 5.73 1.30 22.06
CA ILE A 97 5.32 1.19 20.66
C ILE A 97 3.82 1.53 20.54
N GLU A 98 3.51 2.45 19.65
CA GLU A 98 2.19 2.75 19.14
C GLU A 98 2.08 2.25 17.70
N ALA A 99 0.88 1.80 17.27
CA ALA A 99 0.64 1.43 15.89
C ALA A 99 -0.76 1.79 15.39
N ASN A 100 -0.82 2.13 14.11
CA ASN A 100 -2.06 2.42 13.39
C ASN A 100 -2.14 1.51 12.18
N PHE A 101 -3.33 0.94 11.93
CA PHE A 101 -3.59 0.05 10.81
C PHE A 101 -4.75 0.60 9.99
N ARG A 102 -4.51 0.91 8.72
CA ARG A 102 -5.54 1.33 7.77
C ARG A 102 -5.89 0.18 6.85
N GLN A 103 -7.17 -0.15 6.77
CA GLN A 103 -7.64 -1.13 5.80
C GLN A 103 -7.51 -0.58 4.38
N ILE A 104 -6.90 -1.37 3.49
CA ILE A 104 -6.81 -1.08 2.07
C ILE A 104 -8.02 -1.71 1.38
N PRO A 105 -8.78 -0.97 0.56
CA PRO A 105 -9.90 -1.55 -0.17
C PRO A 105 -9.46 -2.75 -1.00
N ALA A 106 -10.20 -3.85 -0.90
CA ALA A 106 -9.88 -5.08 -1.64
C ALA A 106 -10.20 -4.95 -3.15
N GLU A 107 -11.17 -4.12 -3.49
CA GLU A 107 -11.61 -3.92 -4.87
C GLU A 107 -10.99 -2.66 -5.48
N ILE A 108 -10.41 -2.82 -6.66
CA ILE A 108 -9.94 -1.71 -7.49
C ILE A 108 -11.15 -1.20 -8.29
N PRO A 109 -11.54 0.08 -8.14
CA PRO A 109 -12.66 0.64 -8.89
C PRO A 109 -12.42 0.56 -10.39
N ASP A 110 -13.49 0.37 -11.16
CA ASP A 110 -13.41 0.51 -12.62
C ASP A 110 -13.02 1.94 -13.00
N LEU A 111 -12.05 2.09 -13.90
CA LEU A 111 -11.53 3.39 -14.32
C LEU A 111 -12.64 4.35 -14.82
N LYS A 112 -13.66 3.82 -15.47
CA LYS A 112 -14.80 4.62 -15.96
C LYS A 112 -15.67 5.16 -14.82
N SER A 113 -15.76 4.43 -13.69
CA SER A 113 -16.52 4.86 -12.53
C SER A 113 -15.90 6.03 -11.77
N LEU A 114 -14.61 6.30 -11.98
CA LEU A 114 -13.89 7.41 -11.36
C LEU A 114 -14.20 8.78 -11.98
N GLY A 115 -14.97 8.83 -13.08
CA GLY A 115 -15.40 10.08 -13.68
C GLY A 115 -14.31 10.84 -14.47
N HIS A 116 -13.19 10.20 -14.79
CA HIS A 116 -12.14 10.80 -15.60
C HIS A 116 -12.57 11.00 -17.05
N SER A 117 -11.88 11.92 -17.73
CA SER A 117 -12.04 12.11 -19.17
C SER A 117 -11.75 10.80 -19.93
N PRO A 118 -12.50 10.47 -21.00
CA PRO A 118 -12.24 9.29 -21.84
C PRO A 118 -10.82 9.19 -22.41
N VAL A 119 -10.06 10.26 -22.38
CA VAL A 119 -8.65 10.27 -22.81
C VAL A 119 -7.77 9.43 -21.86
N VAL A 120 -8.08 9.37 -20.58
CA VAL A 120 -7.36 8.53 -19.59
C VAL A 120 -7.50 7.05 -19.94
N ASP A 121 -8.69 6.64 -20.35
CA ASP A 121 -8.95 5.27 -20.81
C ASP A 121 -8.13 4.92 -22.06
N LYS A 122 -7.94 5.87 -22.98
CA LYS A 122 -7.10 5.68 -24.17
C LYS A 122 -5.62 5.56 -23.86
N TRP A 123 -5.12 6.21 -22.80
CA TRP A 123 -3.72 6.08 -22.40
C TRP A 123 -3.40 4.65 -21.91
N CYS A 124 -4.38 3.91 -21.42
CA CYS A 124 -4.20 2.50 -21.05
C CYS A 124 -3.86 1.61 -22.26
N ASP A 125 -4.18 2.04 -23.48
CA ASP A 125 -3.90 1.31 -24.72
C ASP A 125 -2.57 1.76 -25.39
N ALA A 126 -1.89 2.77 -24.82
CA ALA A 126 -0.60 3.26 -25.35
C ALA A 126 0.47 2.18 -25.24
N SER A 127 1.31 2.06 -26.26
CA SER A 127 2.44 1.11 -26.27
C SER A 127 3.64 1.64 -25.50
N ALA A 128 3.85 2.95 -25.49
CA ALA A 128 4.96 3.60 -24.81
C ALA A 128 4.60 5.04 -24.44
N GLY A 129 5.34 5.63 -23.52
CA GLY A 129 5.21 7.00 -23.08
C GLY A 129 5.17 7.14 -21.57
N LEU A 130 5.03 8.36 -21.08
CA LEU A 130 4.96 8.69 -19.65
C LEU A 130 3.61 9.32 -19.33
N VAL A 131 2.89 8.74 -18.39
CA VAL A 131 1.64 9.30 -17.83
C VAL A 131 1.90 9.70 -16.38
N LEU A 132 1.67 10.95 -16.04
CA LEU A 132 1.85 11.48 -14.68
C LEU A 132 0.50 11.79 -14.04
N VAL A 133 0.27 11.18 -12.87
CA VAL A 133 -0.90 11.46 -12.02
C VAL A 133 -0.44 12.33 -10.85
N THR A 134 -0.91 13.57 -10.80
CA THR A 134 -0.50 14.57 -9.81
C THR A 134 -1.69 15.10 -9.02
N GLY A 135 -1.45 15.55 -7.80
CA GLY A 135 -2.46 16.13 -6.92
C GLY A 135 -2.07 16.04 -5.45
N ALA A 136 -2.83 16.66 -4.57
CA ALA A 136 -2.62 16.61 -3.13
C ALA A 136 -2.84 15.20 -2.54
N SER A 137 -2.45 14.99 -1.29
CA SER A 137 -2.73 13.71 -0.60
C SER A 137 -4.25 13.52 -0.45
N GLY A 138 -4.73 12.30 -0.70
CA GLY A 138 -6.15 11.97 -0.59
C GLY A 138 -7.02 12.27 -1.84
N GLU A 139 -6.45 12.85 -2.90
CA GLU A 139 -7.17 13.19 -4.14
C GLU A 139 -7.36 12.02 -5.11
N GLY A 140 -7.07 10.79 -4.68
CA GLY A 140 -7.33 9.59 -5.48
C GLY A 140 -6.23 9.21 -6.48
N LYS A 141 -5.00 9.73 -6.34
CA LYS A 141 -3.87 9.37 -7.23
C LYS A 141 -3.63 7.87 -7.30
N SER A 142 -3.42 7.22 -6.16
CA SER A 142 -3.18 5.76 -6.09
C SER A 142 -4.37 4.97 -6.62
N THR A 143 -5.60 5.41 -6.35
CA THR A 143 -6.81 4.78 -6.89
C THR A 143 -6.86 4.88 -8.42
N THR A 144 -6.53 6.04 -8.98
CA THR A 144 -6.47 6.25 -10.44
C THR A 144 -5.41 5.37 -11.08
N LEU A 145 -4.18 5.35 -10.51
CA LEU A 145 -3.09 4.50 -10.99
C LEU A 145 -3.47 3.01 -10.93
N ALA A 146 -4.04 2.56 -9.81
CA ALA A 146 -4.49 1.18 -9.67
C ALA A 146 -5.58 0.82 -10.70
N SER A 147 -6.55 1.70 -10.91
CA SER A 147 -7.61 1.49 -11.90
C SER A 147 -7.07 1.47 -13.33
N MET A 148 -6.07 2.31 -13.66
CA MET A 148 -5.38 2.28 -14.95
C MET A 148 -4.62 0.96 -15.13
N ALA A 149 -3.80 0.57 -14.15
CA ALA A 149 -3.01 -0.65 -14.18
C ALA A 149 -3.90 -1.89 -14.31
N GLN A 150 -4.99 -1.97 -13.55
CA GLN A 150 -5.94 -3.08 -13.66
C GLN A 150 -6.67 -3.10 -15.01
N THR A 151 -6.99 -1.93 -15.56
CA THR A 151 -7.57 -1.81 -16.90
C THR A 151 -6.62 -2.34 -17.96
N ILE A 152 -5.33 -1.97 -17.89
CA ILE A 152 -4.28 -2.48 -18.78
C ILE A 152 -4.16 -4.00 -18.64
N ALA A 153 -4.05 -4.50 -17.40
CA ALA A 153 -3.92 -5.94 -17.12
C ALA A 153 -5.08 -6.76 -17.68
N ASN A 154 -6.30 -6.23 -17.64
CA ASN A 154 -7.49 -6.90 -18.15
C ASN A 154 -7.60 -6.89 -19.68
N ARG A 155 -7.11 -5.82 -20.33
CA ARG A 155 -7.27 -5.62 -21.79
C ARG A 155 -6.11 -6.16 -22.60
N ARG A 156 -4.89 -5.98 -22.10
CA ARG A 156 -3.66 -6.25 -22.85
C ARG A 156 -2.97 -7.53 -22.34
N SER A 157 -2.21 -8.17 -23.22
CA SER A 157 -1.33 -9.30 -22.86
C SER A 157 0.10 -8.75 -22.79
N VAL A 158 0.45 -8.16 -21.64
CA VAL A 158 1.71 -7.46 -21.40
C VAL A 158 2.37 -7.94 -20.11
N ASN A 159 3.66 -7.73 -19.99
CA ASN A 159 4.38 -7.86 -18.73
C ASN A 159 4.41 -6.50 -18.02
N MET A 160 3.73 -6.40 -16.88
CA MET A 160 3.66 -5.20 -16.05
C MET A 160 4.50 -5.39 -14.79
N VAL A 161 5.38 -4.45 -14.52
CA VAL A 161 6.14 -4.37 -13.27
C VAL A 161 5.68 -3.14 -12.51
N SER A 162 5.22 -3.34 -11.27
CA SER A 162 4.86 -2.26 -10.36
C SER A 162 5.93 -2.11 -9.26
N ILE A 163 6.24 -0.87 -8.90
CA ILE A 163 7.18 -0.51 -7.83
C ILE A 163 6.47 0.47 -6.93
N GLU A 164 6.22 0.09 -5.67
CA GLU A 164 5.34 0.84 -4.75
C GLU A 164 5.93 0.89 -3.32
N ASP A 165 5.52 1.89 -2.53
CA ASP A 165 5.96 2.05 -1.13
C ASP A 165 4.82 2.62 -0.25
N PRO A 166 4.05 1.76 0.41
CA PRO A 166 3.87 0.31 0.16
C PRO A 166 2.90 0.03 -1.00
N ILE A 167 2.72 -1.27 -1.36
CA ILE A 167 1.67 -1.70 -2.29
C ILE A 167 0.30 -1.41 -1.67
N GLU A 168 -0.48 -0.50 -2.27
CA GLU A 168 -1.82 -0.14 -1.79
C GLU A 168 -2.92 -1.06 -2.36
N PHE A 169 -2.82 -1.50 -3.61
CA PHE A 169 -3.80 -2.38 -4.23
C PHE A 169 -3.14 -3.63 -4.79
N VAL A 170 -3.77 -4.78 -4.59
CA VAL A 170 -3.29 -6.05 -5.19
C VAL A 170 -3.99 -6.25 -6.52
N HIS A 171 -3.22 -6.26 -7.60
CA HIS A 171 -3.75 -6.46 -8.95
C HIS A 171 -4.01 -7.93 -9.26
N SER A 172 -5.12 -8.18 -9.97
CA SER A 172 -5.32 -9.48 -10.62
C SER A 172 -4.49 -9.55 -11.91
N GLN A 173 -4.05 -10.75 -12.27
CA GLN A 173 -3.25 -10.94 -13.48
C GLN A 173 -4.02 -10.58 -14.76
N GLY A 174 -5.35 -10.80 -14.80
CA GLY A 174 -6.14 -10.55 -15.99
C GLY A 174 -5.60 -11.34 -17.20
N ARG A 175 -5.26 -10.61 -18.27
CA ARG A 175 -4.62 -11.16 -19.48
C ARG A 175 -3.10 -10.94 -19.49
N SER A 176 -2.56 -10.24 -18.50
CA SER A 176 -1.18 -9.82 -18.39
C SER A 176 -0.45 -10.60 -17.29
N LEU A 177 0.87 -10.52 -17.30
CA LEU A 177 1.70 -10.87 -16.15
C LEU A 177 1.91 -9.61 -15.33
N VAL A 178 1.44 -9.59 -14.07
CA VAL A 178 1.59 -8.44 -13.17
C VAL A 178 2.49 -8.80 -11.99
N ASN A 179 3.62 -8.13 -11.91
CA ASN A 179 4.63 -8.31 -10.87
C ASN A 179 4.70 -7.05 -10.01
N GLN A 180 4.16 -7.11 -8.79
CA GLN A 180 4.20 -5.99 -7.84
C GLN A 180 5.40 -6.17 -6.90
N ARG A 181 6.17 -5.10 -6.72
CA ARG A 181 7.38 -5.08 -5.88
C ARG A 181 7.30 -3.92 -4.89
N GLU A 182 7.46 -4.23 -3.61
CA GLU A 182 7.39 -3.25 -2.53
C GLU A 182 8.79 -2.80 -2.09
N VAL A 183 8.97 -1.50 -1.99
CA VAL A 183 10.22 -0.93 -1.46
C VAL A 183 10.38 -1.30 0.01
N GLY A 184 11.58 -1.71 0.39
CA GLY A 184 11.86 -2.17 1.76
C GLY A 184 11.54 -3.63 2.04
N SER A 185 10.73 -4.29 1.17
CA SER A 185 10.43 -5.73 1.26
C SER A 185 11.05 -6.52 0.12
N ASP A 186 10.84 -6.07 -1.11
CA ASP A 186 11.25 -6.77 -2.34
C ASP A 186 12.39 -6.06 -3.06
N VAL A 187 12.51 -4.75 -2.86
CA VAL A 187 13.52 -3.89 -3.49
C VAL A 187 14.02 -2.83 -2.51
N HIS A 188 15.24 -2.36 -2.71
CA HIS A 188 15.87 -1.39 -1.80
C HIS A 188 15.44 0.06 -2.07
N SER A 189 15.12 0.41 -3.32
CA SER A 189 14.71 1.77 -3.70
C SER A 189 13.97 1.77 -5.03
N PHE A 190 13.20 2.84 -5.29
CA PHE A 190 12.54 3.04 -6.58
C PHE A 190 13.53 3.06 -7.75
N ALA A 191 14.62 3.83 -7.65
CA ALA A 191 15.62 3.95 -8.70
C ALA A 191 16.28 2.60 -9.05
N ALA A 192 16.67 1.82 -8.04
CA ALA A 192 17.28 0.50 -8.27
C ALA A 192 16.29 -0.48 -8.89
N ALA A 193 15.04 -0.49 -8.40
CA ALA A 193 13.98 -1.35 -8.92
C ALA A 193 13.61 -1.00 -10.36
N LEU A 194 13.50 0.30 -10.68
CA LEU A 194 13.16 0.78 -12.03
C LEU A 194 14.27 0.44 -13.04
N LYS A 195 15.55 0.66 -12.69
CA LYS A 195 16.69 0.22 -13.51
C LYS A 195 16.70 -1.29 -13.76
N ASN A 196 16.23 -2.07 -12.79
CA ASN A 196 16.11 -3.52 -12.94
C ASN A 196 14.92 -3.90 -13.81
N ALA A 197 13.77 -3.22 -13.69
CA ALA A 197 12.56 -3.47 -14.49
C ALA A 197 12.83 -3.37 -16.01
N LEU A 198 13.71 -2.47 -16.44
CA LEU A 198 14.12 -2.34 -17.84
C LEU A 198 14.83 -3.59 -18.41
N ARG A 199 15.22 -4.55 -17.56
CA ARG A 199 15.85 -5.82 -17.94
C ARG A 199 14.92 -7.02 -17.71
N GLN A 200 13.66 -6.77 -17.35
CA GLN A 200 12.69 -7.81 -17.02
C GLN A 200 11.64 -8.00 -18.13
N ASP A 201 11.95 -7.57 -19.36
CA ASP A 201 11.01 -7.64 -20.50
C ASP A 201 9.66 -6.99 -20.15
N ALA A 202 9.71 -5.85 -19.46
CA ALA A 202 8.52 -5.12 -19.06
C ALA A 202 7.97 -4.29 -20.21
N ASP A 203 6.68 -4.39 -20.51
CA ASP A 203 5.99 -3.50 -21.44
C ASP A 203 5.43 -2.26 -20.71
N VAL A 204 4.99 -2.47 -19.47
CA VAL A 204 4.37 -1.44 -18.63
C VAL A 204 5.06 -1.39 -17.28
N ILE A 205 5.40 -0.20 -16.82
CA ILE A 205 6.03 0.02 -15.53
C ILE A 205 5.19 1.01 -14.74
N LEU A 206 4.63 0.55 -13.60
CA LEU A 206 3.98 1.43 -12.66
C LEU A 206 5.00 1.87 -11.59
N VAL A 207 5.13 3.18 -11.40
CA VAL A 207 5.99 3.76 -10.36
C VAL A 207 5.11 4.53 -9.40
N GLY A 208 4.96 4.02 -8.17
CA GLY A 208 4.03 4.58 -7.18
C GLY A 208 4.31 6.05 -6.85
N GLU A 209 5.58 6.46 -6.90
CA GLU A 209 5.96 7.87 -6.72
C GLU A 209 7.32 8.20 -7.34
N LEU A 210 7.48 9.47 -7.72
CA LEU A 210 8.70 10.04 -8.29
C LEU A 210 9.23 11.16 -7.36
N ARG A 211 10.04 10.81 -6.35
CA ARG A 211 10.55 11.77 -5.36
C ARG A 211 11.98 12.26 -5.62
N ASP A 212 12.79 11.44 -6.25
CA ASP A 212 14.20 11.74 -6.47
C ASP A 212 14.54 11.84 -7.95
N LEU A 213 15.61 12.59 -8.26
CA LEU A 213 16.02 12.87 -9.63
C LEU A 213 16.42 11.61 -10.41
N ASP A 214 17.07 10.64 -9.75
CA ASP A 214 17.52 9.39 -10.41
C ASP A 214 16.33 8.54 -10.86
N THR A 215 15.28 8.43 -10.01
CA THR A 215 14.02 7.77 -10.35
C THR A 215 13.31 8.49 -11.50
N ILE A 216 13.23 9.84 -11.46
CA ILE A 216 12.59 10.64 -12.51
C ILE A 216 13.32 10.46 -13.86
N GLN A 217 14.65 10.58 -13.88
CA GLN A 217 15.44 10.42 -15.12
C GLN A 217 15.29 9.00 -15.70
N THR A 218 15.28 7.99 -14.83
CA THR A 218 15.12 6.59 -15.27
C THR A 218 13.73 6.34 -15.83
N ALA A 219 12.67 6.94 -15.23
CA ALA A 219 11.29 6.85 -15.73
C ALA A 219 11.14 7.49 -17.12
N ILE A 220 11.74 8.67 -17.32
CA ILE A 220 11.75 9.34 -18.63
C ILE A 220 12.47 8.48 -19.67
N THR A 221 13.67 7.97 -19.33
CA THR A 221 14.43 7.09 -20.22
C THR A 221 13.66 5.82 -20.57
N ALA A 222 12.96 5.21 -19.61
CA ALA A 222 12.10 4.04 -19.85
C ALA A 222 11.01 4.37 -20.88
N ALA A 223 10.33 5.51 -20.72
CA ALA A 223 9.28 5.96 -21.62
C ALA A 223 9.82 6.24 -23.04
N GLU A 224 11.00 6.85 -23.17
CA GLU A 224 11.67 7.11 -24.45
C GLU A 224 12.14 5.82 -25.15
N THR A 225 12.46 4.79 -24.39
CA THR A 225 12.95 3.51 -24.91
C THR A 225 11.87 2.47 -25.19
N GLY A 226 10.60 2.86 -25.14
CA GLY A 226 9.49 2.03 -25.64
C GLY A 226 8.62 1.40 -24.56
N HIS A 227 8.77 1.80 -23.30
CA HIS A 227 7.91 1.34 -22.20
C HIS A 227 6.76 2.31 -21.94
N LEU A 228 5.59 1.81 -21.54
CA LEU A 228 4.56 2.65 -20.95
C LEU A 228 4.86 2.79 -19.46
N VAL A 229 5.17 4.00 -19.02
CA VAL A 229 5.41 4.34 -17.60
C VAL A 229 4.23 5.13 -17.06
N ILE A 230 3.65 4.68 -15.93
CA ILE A 230 2.52 5.32 -15.26
C ILE A 230 2.80 5.54 -13.78
#